data_291e2eb107becf5c840526cb50768b10
#
_entry.id   291e2eb107becf5c840526cb50768b10
#
_cell.length_a   1.000
_cell.length_b   1.000
_cell.length_c   1.000
_cell.angle_alpha   90.00
_cell.angle_beta   90.00
_cell.angle_gamma   90.00
#
_symmetry.space_group_name_H-M   'P 1'
#
loop_
_entity.id
_entity.type
_entity.pdbx_description
1 polymer ?
#
loop_
_entity_poly.entity_id
_entity_poly.type
_entity_poly.pdbx_seq_one_letter_code
_entity_poly.pdbx_strand_id
1 'polypeptide(L)'
;MIIYKGPVFQAGSKDRENKIMKIALMNEFSQSSKNPTILGELKKVVEPMGHTVYNTAMEAPLVPQDVPEAYTEDNPRLTYLHLGIQAALLLNSGAVDFVITGCGTGQGALMSLNMYPGVVCGYCIEPTDAYLFLQINNGNALSIPYAKGFGWGADLNLNNIFTKAFGSPKGQGYPASGKESQNRNAAILSTMKTQIAKPLVEALKSLDQNMVKEALIPRFLDCFYAGCKDDELKAYVDSVVASK
;
A
#
# COMPACT_ATOMS: atom_id res chain seq x y z
N MET A 1 -31.31 1.84 7.37
CA MET A 1 -30.07 2.59 7.69
C MET A 1 -29.04 1.54 8.12
N ILE A 2 -28.26 1.04 7.16
CA ILE A 2 -27.25 0.00 7.42
C ILE A 2 -26.03 0.72 7.98
N ILE A 3 -25.71 0.49 9.23
CA ILE A 3 -24.51 1.01 9.88
C ILE A 3 -23.34 0.13 9.43
N TYR A 4 -22.56 0.59 8.47
CA TYR A 4 -21.31 -0.02 8.07
C TYR A 4 -20.32 0.05 9.24
N LYS A 5 -20.01 -1.08 9.83
CA LYS A 5 -18.92 -1.23 10.80
C LYS A 5 -17.61 -1.44 10.06
N GLY A 6 -17.08 -0.39 9.44
CA GLY A 6 -15.69 -0.40 8.99
C GLY A 6 -14.75 -0.52 10.20
N PRO A 7 -13.48 -0.91 9.98
CA PRO A 7 -12.53 -1.06 11.08
C PRO A 7 -12.42 0.24 11.86
N VAL A 8 -12.95 0.25 13.05
CA VAL A 8 -12.82 1.37 14.00
C VAL A 8 -11.34 1.45 14.35
N PHE A 9 -10.70 2.51 13.92
CA PHE A 9 -9.37 2.88 14.41
C PHE A 9 -9.51 3.14 15.92
N GLN A 10 -9.27 2.11 16.73
CA GLN A 10 -9.25 2.27 18.19
C GLN A 10 -8.09 3.18 18.55
N ALA A 11 -8.41 4.41 18.92
CA ALA A 11 -7.50 5.30 19.61
C ALA A 11 -7.30 4.75 21.03
N GLY A 12 -6.11 4.25 21.30
CA GLY A 12 -5.68 4.02 22.68
C GLY A 12 -5.53 2.56 23.09
N SER A 13 -4.30 2.12 23.19
CA SER A 13 -3.85 1.28 24.29
C SER A 13 -2.34 1.40 24.44
N LYS A 14 -1.84 1.20 25.65
CA LYS A 14 -0.44 1.31 26.07
C LYS A 14 0.49 0.25 25.43
N ASP A 15 -0.01 -0.62 24.54
CA ASP A 15 0.69 -1.79 24.00
C ASP A 15 1.10 -1.60 22.53
N ARG A 16 1.56 -0.41 22.12
CA ARG A 16 2.11 -0.19 20.75
C ARG A 16 3.62 -0.40 20.68
N GLU A 17 4.19 -1.15 21.61
CA GLU A 17 5.57 -1.59 21.50
C GLU A 17 5.66 -2.72 20.48
N ASN A 18 6.32 -2.44 19.33
CA ASN A 18 6.77 -3.43 18.32
C ASN A 18 5.72 -4.42 17.77
N LYS A 19 4.55 -3.93 17.33
CA LYS A 19 3.64 -4.78 16.57
C LYS A 19 4.34 -5.30 15.32
N ILE A 20 4.51 -6.62 15.19
CA ILE A 20 4.95 -7.26 13.97
C ILE A 20 3.95 -6.92 12.84
N MET A 21 4.44 -6.36 11.75
CA MET A 21 3.63 -5.94 10.60
C MET A 21 3.82 -6.87 9.42
N LYS A 22 2.75 -7.00 8.62
CA LYS A 22 2.77 -7.53 7.28
C LYS A 22 2.81 -6.36 6.31
N ILE A 23 3.83 -6.30 5.46
CA ILE A 23 4.10 -5.18 4.55
C ILE A 23 4.03 -5.70 3.12
N ALA A 24 3.20 -5.10 2.27
CA ALA A 24 3.18 -5.40 0.83
C ALA A 24 4.03 -4.38 0.07
N LEU A 25 4.87 -4.88 -0.83
CA LEU A 25 5.53 -4.08 -1.86
C LEU A 25 4.77 -4.24 -3.18
N MET A 26 4.38 -3.13 -3.81
CA MET A 26 3.68 -3.07 -5.08
C MET A 26 4.41 -2.18 -6.06
N ASN A 27 4.56 -2.62 -7.32
CA ASN A 27 5.09 -1.80 -8.40
C ASN A 27 4.26 -2.00 -9.67
N GLU A 28 4.15 -0.95 -10.47
CA GLU A 28 3.53 -0.95 -11.77
C GLU A 28 4.56 -1.17 -12.89
N PHE A 29 4.09 -1.31 -14.14
CA PHE A 29 4.89 -1.75 -15.28
C PHE A 29 6.14 -0.90 -15.51
N SER A 30 6.03 0.43 -15.44
CA SER A 30 7.14 1.32 -15.82
C SER A 30 8.30 1.31 -14.81
N GLN A 31 8.07 0.78 -13.61
CA GLN A 31 9.06 0.71 -12.53
C GLN A 31 9.40 -0.72 -12.11
N SER A 32 8.86 -1.73 -12.79
CA SER A 32 9.04 -3.14 -12.45
C SER A 32 10.51 -3.58 -12.42
N SER A 33 11.35 -3.05 -13.30
CA SER A 33 12.80 -3.33 -13.33
C SER A 33 13.55 -2.91 -12.07
N LYS A 34 12.99 -2.00 -11.28
CA LYS A 34 13.58 -1.50 -10.02
C LYS A 34 13.16 -2.32 -8.80
N ASN A 35 12.16 -3.19 -8.98
CA ASN A 35 11.59 -3.96 -7.89
C ASN A 35 12.64 -4.78 -7.09
N PRO A 36 13.64 -5.44 -7.70
CA PRO A 36 14.66 -6.18 -6.94
C PRO A 36 15.43 -5.30 -5.95
N THR A 37 15.81 -4.09 -6.35
CA THR A 37 16.52 -3.14 -5.47
C THR A 37 15.61 -2.67 -4.33
N ILE A 38 14.36 -2.27 -4.65
CA ILE A 38 13.40 -1.79 -3.66
C ILE A 38 13.09 -2.89 -2.64
N LEU A 39 12.82 -4.11 -3.11
CA LEU A 39 12.54 -5.27 -2.27
C LEU A 39 13.74 -5.62 -1.38
N GLY A 40 14.94 -5.61 -1.96
CA GLY A 40 16.16 -5.89 -1.24
C GLY A 40 16.39 -4.93 -0.06
N GLU A 41 16.26 -3.63 -0.31
CA GLU A 41 16.44 -2.62 0.76
C GLU A 41 15.30 -2.65 1.78
N LEU A 42 14.05 -2.89 1.36
CA LEU A 42 12.94 -3.05 2.30
C LEU A 42 13.18 -4.23 3.25
N LYS A 43 13.52 -5.40 2.72
CA LYS A 43 13.79 -6.61 3.51
C LYS A 43 14.95 -6.42 4.48
N LYS A 44 16.07 -5.85 4.03
CA LYS A 44 17.24 -5.55 4.88
C LYS A 44 16.86 -4.76 6.13
N VAL A 45 15.90 -3.86 6.02
CA VAL A 45 15.46 -2.99 7.13
C VAL A 45 14.43 -3.70 8.01
N VAL A 46 13.38 -4.28 7.41
CA VAL A 46 12.19 -4.64 8.19
C VAL A 46 12.17 -6.10 8.67
N GLU A 47 12.82 -7.03 7.96
CA GLU A 47 12.90 -8.44 8.41
C GLU A 47 13.66 -8.61 9.73
N PRO A 48 14.80 -7.92 9.97
CA PRO A 48 15.46 -7.96 11.29
C PRO A 48 14.60 -7.39 12.43
N MET A 49 13.58 -6.57 12.12
CA MET A 49 12.61 -6.07 13.09
C MET A 49 11.45 -7.07 13.33
N GLY A 50 11.45 -8.23 12.66
CA GLY A 50 10.43 -9.25 12.75
C GLY A 50 9.24 -9.05 11.82
N HIS A 51 9.23 -8.04 10.94
CA HIS A 51 8.16 -7.81 9.98
C HIS A 51 8.23 -8.78 8.80
N THR A 52 7.08 -9.07 8.17
CA THR A 52 7.00 -9.91 6.97
C THR A 52 6.78 -9.05 5.75
N VAL A 53 7.53 -9.30 4.67
CA VAL A 53 7.38 -8.62 3.38
C VAL A 53 6.73 -9.54 2.36
N TYR A 54 5.64 -9.09 1.74
CA TYR A 54 5.01 -9.70 0.58
C TYR A 54 5.34 -8.89 -0.67
N ASN A 55 5.96 -9.53 -1.65
CA ASN A 55 6.19 -8.90 -2.96
C ASN A 55 5.00 -9.16 -3.88
N THR A 56 4.09 -8.22 -3.98
CA THR A 56 2.92 -8.27 -4.87
C THR A 56 3.12 -7.45 -6.14
N ALA A 57 4.34 -6.97 -6.39
CA ALA A 57 4.68 -6.24 -7.59
C ALA A 57 4.64 -7.13 -8.83
N MET A 58 4.31 -6.55 -9.99
CA MET A 58 4.48 -7.25 -11.24
C MET A 58 5.95 -7.54 -11.54
N GLU A 59 6.21 -8.60 -12.29
CA GLU A 59 7.57 -8.92 -12.74
C GLU A 59 7.99 -8.00 -13.87
N ALA A 60 9.29 -7.66 -13.90
CA ALA A 60 9.87 -7.01 -15.06
C ALA A 60 9.84 -7.99 -16.24
N PRO A 61 9.28 -7.60 -17.39
CA PRO A 61 9.30 -8.45 -18.58
C PRO A 61 10.73 -8.66 -19.09
N LEU A 62 10.98 -9.82 -19.69
CA LEU A 62 12.27 -10.16 -20.27
C LEU A 62 12.50 -9.53 -21.66
N VAL A 63 11.46 -8.93 -22.22
CA VAL A 63 11.46 -8.24 -23.50
C VAL A 63 11.13 -6.75 -23.31
N PRO A 64 11.35 -5.88 -24.31
CA PRO A 64 11.00 -4.47 -24.19
C PRO A 64 9.54 -4.25 -23.79
N GLN A 65 9.27 -3.27 -22.93
CA GLN A 65 7.94 -3.01 -22.36
C GLN A 65 6.92 -2.42 -23.35
N ASP A 66 7.36 -2.05 -24.53
CA ASP A 66 6.53 -1.48 -25.60
C ASP A 66 5.97 -2.53 -26.58
N VAL A 67 6.30 -3.81 -26.37
CA VAL A 67 5.76 -4.90 -27.17
C VAL A 67 4.68 -5.69 -26.39
N PRO A 68 3.62 -6.18 -27.09
CA PRO A 68 2.53 -6.91 -26.44
C PRO A 68 2.99 -8.17 -25.67
N GLU A 69 4.01 -8.85 -26.19
CA GLU A 69 4.59 -10.08 -25.61
C GLU A 69 5.24 -9.86 -24.24
N ALA A 70 5.45 -8.60 -23.83
CA ALA A 70 5.95 -8.25 -22.52
C ALA A 70 4.98 -8.59 -21.39
N TYR A 71 3.70 -8.80 -21.72
CA TYR A 71 2.64 -8.97 -20.73
C TYR A 71 1.91 -10.28 -20.95
N THR A 72 1.53 -10.92 -19.84
CA THR A 72 0.76 -12.16 -19.82
C THR A 72 -0.44 -11.99 -18.93
N GLU A 73 -1.35 -12.97 -18.92
CA GLU A 73 -2.51 -12.97 -18.01
C GLU A 73 -2.07 -12.96 -16.55
N ASP A 74 -1.01 -13.69 -16.20
CA ASP A 74 -0.47 -13.76 -14.85
C ASP A 74 0.41 -12.56 -14.48
N ASN A 75 0.89 -11.81 -15.47
CA ASN A 75 1.71 -10.61 -15.30
C ASN A 75 1.27 -9.52 -16.28
N PRO A 76 0.03 -9.01 -16.17
CA PRO A 76 -0.51 -8.00 -17.06
C PRO A 76 0.18 -6.65 -16.87
N ARG A 77 -0.07 -5.72 -17.80
CA ARG A 77 0.48 -4.37 -17.73
C ARG A 77 -0.19 -3.57 -16.62
N LEU A 78 0.22 -3.77 -15.39
CA LEU A 78 -0.30 -3.01 -14.26
C LEU A 78 0.12 -1.53 -14.36
N THR A 79 -0.82 -0.65 -14.08
CA THR A 79 -0.61 0.79 -13.95
C THR A 79 -0.84 1.22 -12.50
N TYR A 80 -0.56 2.48 -12.19
CA TYR A 80 -0.86 3.01 -10.86
C TYR A 80 -2.34 2.91 -10.46
N LEU A 81 -3.27 2.75 -11.41
CA LEU A 81 -4.70 2.54 -11.12
C LEU A 81 -4.92 1.18 -10.46
N HIS A 82 -4.28 0.14 -10.97
CA HIS A 82 -4.32 -1.22 -10.39
C HIS A 82 -3.72 -1.26 -8.98
N LEU A 83 -2.65 -0.46 -8.74
CA LEU A 83 -2.04 -0.37 -7.40
C LEU A 83 -3.03 0.16 -6.35
N GLY A 84 -3.92 1.09 -6.73
CA GLY A 84 -4.98 1.57 -5.85
C GLY A 84 -5.96 0.46 -5.46
N ILE A 85 -6.39 -0.36 -6.43
CA ILE A 85 -7.28 -1.52 -6.19
C ILE A 85 -6.58 -2.53 -5.26
N GLN A 86 -5.35 -2.90 -5.56
CA GLN A 86 -4.57 -3.84 -4.75
C GLN A 86 -4.39 -3.34 -3.31
N ALA A 87 -3.98 -2.09 -3.14
CA ALA A 87 -3.80 -1.49 -1.81
C ALA A 87 -5.11 -1.45 -1.01
N ALA A 88 -6.22 -1.08 -1.67
CA ALA A 88 -7.53 -1.06 -1.03
C ALA A 88 -7.95 -2.44 -0.52
N LEU A 89 -7.81 -3.46 -1.35
CA LEU A 89 -8.14 -4.84 -0.99
C LEU A 89 -7.26 -5.35 0.15
N LEU A 90 -5.94 -5.20 0.07
CA LEU A 90 -5.02 -5.73 1.08
C LEU A 90 -5.16 -5.04 2.44
N LEU A 91 -5.30 -3.71 2.46
CA LEU A 91 -5.39 -2.96 3.70
C LEU A 91 -6.76 -3.11 4.38
N ASN A 92 -7.86 -3.06 3.61
CA ASN A 92 -9.20 -3.17 4.18
C ASN A 92 -9.53 -4.61 4.60
N SER A 93 -9.03 -5.62 3.91
CA SER A 93 -9.20 -7.02 4.31
C SER A 93 -8.35 -7.41 5.54
N GLY A 94 -7.41 -6.55 5.95
CA GLY A 94 -6.44 -6.87 7.01
C GLY A 94 -5.40 -7.91 6.58
N ALA A 95 -5.25 -8.15 5.27
CA ALA A 95 -4.21 -9.04 4.75
C ALA A 95 -2.82 -8.49 5.04
N VAL A 96 -2.65 -7.15 4.96
CA VAL A 96 -1.43 -6.47 5.35
C VAL A 96 -1.72 -5.26 6.24
N ASP A 97 -0.70 -4.79 6.96
CA ASP A 97 -0.77 -3.61 7.83
C ASP A 97 -0.24 -2.36 7.13
N PHE A 98 0.60 -2.52 6.11
CA PHE A 98 1.26 -1.41 5.42
C PHE A 98 1.56 -1.73 3.95
N VAL A 99 1.57 -0.68 3.10
CA VAL A 99 1.91 -0.78 1.68
C VAL A 99 3.07 0.15 1.34
N ILE A 100 4.10 -0.39 0.69
CA ILE A 100 5.11 0.37 -0.02
C ILE A 100 4.83 0.28 -1.51
N THR A 101 4.72 1.42 -2.16
CA THR A 101 4.43 1.50 -3.59
C THR A 101 5.07 2.74 -4.22
N GLY A 102 4.83 2.92 -5.51
CA GLY A 102 5.25 4.09 -6.26
C GLY A 102 4.95 3.93 -7.74
N CYS A 103 5.29 4.96 -8.47
CA CYS A 103 5.31 4.96 -9.93
C CYS A 103 6.45 5.87 -10.39
N GLY A 104 6.55 6.20 -11.65
CA GLY A 104 7.61 7.09 -12.13
C GLY A 104 7.73 8.37 -11.31
N THR A 105 6.66 9.10 -11.12
CA THR A 105 6.62 10.34 -10.33
C THR A 105 6.17 10.14 -8.88
N GLY A 106 5.65 8.97 -8.51
CA GLY A 106 5.00 8.71 -7.23
C GLY A 106 3.61 9.37 -7.07
N GLN A 107 3.26 10.31 -7.94
CA GLN A 107 2.03 11.10 -7.82
C GLN A 107 0.79 10.29 -8.23
N GLY A 108 0.86 9.57 -9.37
CA GLY A 108 -0.25 8.74 -9.83
C GLY A 108 -0.62 7.65 -8.82
N ALA A 109 0.37 6.95 -8.28
CA ALA A 109 0.15 5.94 -7.24
C ALA A 109 -0.44 6.58 -5.97
N LEU A 110 0.10 7.72 -5.51
CA LEU A 110 -0.44 8.48 -4.39
C LEU A 110 -1.94 8.79 -4.56
N MET A 111 -2.29 9.35 -5.71
CA MET A 111 -3.68 9.72 -6.02
C MET A 111 -4.59 8.50 -6.06
N SER A 112 -4.17 7.45 -6.78
CA SER A 112 -4.96 6.23 -6.93
C SER A 112 -5.22 5.55 -5.58
N LEU A 113 -4.21 5.38 -4.74
CA LEU A 113 -4.36 4.77 -3.43
C LEU A 113 -5.33 5.58 -2.55
N ASN A 114 -5.20 6.90 -2.56
CA ASN A 114 -6.03 7.78 -1.73
C ASN A 114 -7.49 7.92 -2.20
N MET A 115 -7.87 7.36 -3.35
CA MET A 115 -9.27 7.30 -3.77
C MET A 115 -10.12 6.35 -2.92
N TYR A 116 -9.50 5.35 -2.29
CA TYR A 116 -10.21 4.27 -1.61
C TYR A 116 -10.32 4.50 -0.10
N PRO A 117 -11.46 4.11 0.54
CA PRO A 117 -11.59 4.12 1.99
C PRO A 117 -10.52 3.21 2.63
N GLY A 118 -10.18 3.49 3.88
CA GLY A 118 -9.19 2.69 4.63
C GLY A 118 -7.73 2.87 4.21
N VAL A 119 -7.44 3.58 3.11
CA VAL A 119 -6.08 3.84 2.63
C VAL A 119 -5.68 5.27 2.93
N VAL A 120 -4.55 5.47 3.59
CA VAL A 120 -3.93 6.78 3.86
C VAL A 120 -2.49 6.72 3.37
N CYS A 121 -2.28 7.22 2.15
CA CYS A 121 -1.00 7.17 1.45
C CYS A 121 -0.31 8.53 1.49
N GLY A 122 0.97 8.54 1.89
CA GLY A 122 1.84 9.71 1.86
C GLY A 122 2.80 9.67 0.67
N TYR A 123 3.15 10.85 0.15
CA TYR A 123 4.23 11.01 -0.81
C TYR A 123 5.57 11.03 -0.09
N CYS A 124 6.55 10.29 -0.58
CA CYS A 124 7.83 10.14 0.10
C CYS A 124 8.99 10.20 -0.89
N ILE A 125 9.83 11.21 -0.79
CA ILE A 125 11.06 11.39 -1.59
C ILE A 125 12.28 11.08 -0.75
N GLU A 126 12.23 11.41 0.55
CA GLU A 126 13.35 11.34 1.46
C GLU A 126 12.95 10.79 2.84
N PRO A 127 13.91 10.39 3.67
CA PRO A 127 13.63 9.80 4.99
C PRO A 127 12.79 10.68 5.90
N THR A 128 12.92 12.00 5.80
CA THR A 128 12.15 12.98 6.60
C THR A 128 10.67 12.92 6.28
N ASP A 129 10.31 12.77 4.99
CA ASP A 129 8.91 12.61 4.55
C ASP A 129 8.28 11.37 5.21
N ALA A 130 8.98 10.23 5.15
CA ALA A 130 8.49 8.98 5.74
C ALA A 130 8.25 9.15 7.25
N TYR A 131 9.22 9.70 7.97
CA TYR A 131 9.13 9.91 9.41
C TYR A 131 7.97 10.81 9.76
N LEU A 132 7.92 12.03 9.21
CA LEU A 132 6.91 13.03 9.55
C LEU A 132 5.50 12.55 9.20
N PHE A 133 5.32 11.96 8.02
CA PHE A 133 4.02 11.43 7.61
C PHE A 133 3.51 10.36 8.58
N LEU A 134 4.34 9.44 9.00
CA LEU A 134 3.93 8.37 9.90
C LEU A 134 3.72 8.88 11.33
N GLN A 135 4.52 9.83 11.80
CA GLN A 135 4.38 10.39 13.14
C GLN A 135 3.16 11.32 13.28
N ILE A 136 2.83 12.07 12.22
CA ILE A 136 1.77 13.10 12.25
C ILE A 136 0.44 12.57 11.71
N ASN A 137 0.49 11.94 10.52
CA ASN A 137 -0.71 11.55 9.79
C ASN A 137 -1.12 10.10 10.03
N ASN A 138 -0.26 9.31 10.69
CA ASN A 138 -0.54 7.91 11.07
C ASN A 138 -0.95 7.03 9.87
N GLY A 139 -0.37 7.30 8.67
CA GLY A 139 -0.72 6.62 7.43
C GLY A 139 -0.40 5.13 7.41
N ASN A 140 -0.87 4.44 6.37
CA ASN A 140 -0.66 3.00 6.14
C ASN A 140 -0.11 2.67 4.76
N ALA A 141 0.29 3.68 3.98
CA ALA A 141 0.96 3.48 2.70
C ALA A 141 1.94 4.62 2.41
N LEU A 142 3.03 4.32 1.69
CA LEU A 142 3.96 5.30 1.13
C LEU A 142 4.06 5.12 -0.38
N SER A 143 4.00 6.23 -1.12
CA SER A 143 4.22 6.30 -2.56
C SER A 143 5.52 7.03 -2.86
N ILE A 144 6.46 6.31 -3.48
CA ILE A 144 7.82 6.76 -3.77
C ILE A 144 7.98 7.05 -5.27
N PRO A 145 8.64 8.16 -5.68
CA PRO A 145 8.91 8.46 -7.09
C PRO A 145 10.12 7.66 -7.60
N TYR A 146 9.89 6.53 -8.23
CA TYR A 146 10.96 5.64 -8.67
C TYR A 146 11.68 6.06 -9.96
N ALA A 147 11.14 6.99 -10.76
CA ALA A 147 11.86 7.59 -11.89
C ALA A 147 12.55 8.90 -11.53
N LYS A 148 12.23 9.49 -10.39
CA LYS A 148 12.80 10.73 -9.90
C LYS A 148 13.74 10.45 -8.74
N GLY A 149 15.05 10.71 -8.94
CA GLY A 149 16.04 10.47 -7.90
C GLY A 149 16.44 9.01 -7.70
N PHE A 150 16.07 8.12 -8.62
CA PHE A 150 16.45 6.70 -8.59
C PHE A 150 17.70 6.48 -9.47
N GLY A 151 18.81 7.03 -9.04
CA GLY A 151 20.09 6.89 -9.69
C GLY A 151 21.14 6.27 -8.76
N TRP A 152 22.39 6.66 -8.93
CA TRP A 152 23.47 6.27 -8.02
C TRP A 152 23.16 6.65 -6.57
N GLY A 153 23.20 5.69 -5.66
CA GLY A 153 22.82 5.91 -4.26
C GLY A 153 21.31 5.78 -3.96
N ALA A 154 20.50 5.34 -4.91
CA ALA A 154 19.06 5.12 -4.69
C ALA A 154 18.79 4.05 -3.63
N ASP A 155 19.62 3.01 -3.56
CA ASP A 155 19.59 1.97 -2.53
C ASP A 155 19.79 2.57 -1.13
N LEU A 156 20.74 3.47 -0.96
CA LEU A 156 21.00 4.15 0.31
C LEU A 156 19.80 5.02 0.72
N ASN A 157 19.21 5.78 -0.22
CA ASN A 157 18.04 6.59 0.07
C ASN A 157 16.84 5.73 0.47
N LEU A 158 16.58 4.64 -0.25
CA LEU A 158 15.51 3.68 0.07
C LEU A 158 15.71 3.06 1.46
N ASN A 159 16.93 2.61 1.78
CA ASN A 159 17.26 2.07 3.09
C ASN A 159 16.95 3.07 4.20
N ASN A 160 17.38 4.32 4.03
CA ASN A 160 17.13 5.39 4.98
C ASN A 160 15.64 5.74 5.11
N ILE A 161 14.88 5.75 3.99
CA ILE A 161 13.42 5.92 4.00
C ILE A 161 12.77 4.81 4.85
N PHE A 162 13.08 3.54 4.58
CA PHE A 162 12.49 2.43 5.29
C PHE A 162 12.91 2.39 6.77
N THR A 163 14.16 2.73 7.07
CA THR A 163 14.64 2.86 8.45
C THR A 163 13.84 3.92 9.21
N LYS A 164 13.55 5.07 8.60
CA LYS A 164 12.75 6.13 9.24
C LYS A 164 11.26 5.80 9.29
N ALA A 165 10.75 5.06 8.30
CA ALA A 165 9.36 4.61 8.30
C ALA A 165 9.06 3.60 9.42
N PHE A 166 9.94 2.63 9.63
CA PHE A 166 9.67 1.47 10.48
C PHE A 166 10.47 1.43 11.79
N GLY A 167 11.48 2.30 11.94
CA GLY A 167 12.37 2.33 13.12
C GLY A 167 11.72 2.85 14.42
N SER A 168 10.47 3.32 14.36
CA SER A 168 9.72 3.74 15.55
C SER A 168 8.22 3.54 15.35
N PRO A 169 7.44 3.35 16.43
CA PRO A 169 5.98 3.28 16.34
C PRO A 169 5.40 4.55 15.71
N LYS A 170 4.48 4.40 14.76
CA LYS A 170 3.80 5.53 14.13
C LYS A 170 2.86 6.27 15.12
N GLY A 171 2.52 7.53 14.80
CA GLY A 171 1.57 8.33 15.59
C GLY A 171 2.12 8.79 16.94
N GLN A 172 3.46 8.94 17.07
CA GLN A 172 4.05 9.51 18.27
C GLN A 172 4.00 11.05 18.31
N GLY A 173 3.65 11.66 17.17
CA GLY A 173 3.59 13.10 17.01
C GLY A 173 4.95 13.73 16.68
N TYR A 174 4.91 14.85 15.96
CA TYR A 174 6.06 15.70 15.74
C TYR A 174 5.62 17.20 15.68
N PRO A 175 6.14 18.07 16.57
CA PRO A 175 6.86 17.67 17.79
C PRO A 175 6.01 16.76 18.70
N ALA A 176 6.63 16.08 19.67
CA ALA A 176 5.93 15.13 20.55
C ALA A 176 4.74 15.74 21.31
N SER A 177 4.78 17.04 21.60
CA SER A 177 3.68 17.81 22.19
C SER A 177 2.42 17.86 21.32
N GLY A 178 2.57 17.63 19.99
CA GLY A 178 1.45 17.58 19.05
C GLY A 178 0.73 16.24 18.98
N LYS A 179 1.23 15.19 19.64
CA LYS A 179 0.77 13.80 19.51
C LYS A 179 -0.76 13.64 19.58
N GLU A 180 -1.38 14.17 20.62
CA GLU A 180 -2.82 14.00 20.84
C GLU A 180 -3.66 14.68 19.75
N SER A 181 -3.33 15.94 19.42
CA SER A 181 -4.05 16.70 18.39
C SER A 181 -3.88 16.10 17.01
N GLN A 182 -2.67 15.65 16.66
CA GLN A 182 -2.36 15.02 15.37
C GLN A 182 -3.07 13.68 15.22
N ASN A 183 -3.05 12.82 16.23
CA ASN A 183 -3.79 11.54 16.18
C ASN A 183 -5.31 11.76 16.12
N ARG A 184 -5.85 12.75 16.84
CA ARG A 184 -7.27 13.12 16.73
C ARG A 184 -7.62 13.56 15.31
N ASN A 185 -6.79 14.40 14.68
CA ASN A 185 -7.03 14.87 13.32
C ASN A 185 -6.93 13.71 12.30
N ALA A 186 -5.96 12.81 12.45
CA ALA A 186 -5.85 11.62 11.60
C ALA A 186 -7.09 10.72 11.71
N ALA A 187 -7.62 10.53 12.91
CA ALA A 187 -8.86 9.77 13.14
C ALA A 187 -10.08 10.46 12.50
N ILE A 188 -10.20 11.78 12.61
CA ILE A 188 -11.27 12.56 11.97
C ILE A 188 -11.21 12.41 10.46
N LEU A 189 -10.04 12.58 9.83
CA LEU A 189 -9.86 12.42 8.39
C LEU A 189 -10.22 11.01 7.91
N SER A 190 -9.84 9.99 8.66
CA SER A 190 -10.21 8.60 8.37
C SER A 190 -11.72 8.40 8.41
N THR A 191 -12.40 8.94 9.43
CA THR A 191 -13.86 8.88 9.56
C THR A 191 -14.55 9.63 8.41
N MET A 192 -14.12 10.84 8.10
CA MET A 192 -14.65 11.62 6.98
C MET A 192 -14.53 10.86 5.67
N LYS A 193 -13.37 10.27 5.39
CA LYS A 193 -13.15 9.49 4.18
C LYS A 193 -14.11 8.30 4.08
N THR A 194 -14.34 7.59 5.16
CA THR A 194 -15.30 6.48 5.21
C THR A 194 -16.75 6.95 4.98
N GLN A 195 -17.10 8.13 5.48
CA GLN A 195 -18.45 8.68 5.35
C GLN A 195 -18.77 9.19 3.93
N ILE A 196 -17.77 9.73 3.22
CA ILE A 196 -17.96 10.29 1.86
C ILE A 196 -17.72 9.27 0.76
N ALA A 197 -16.99 8.18 1.04
CA ALA A 197 -16.72 7.12 0.08
C ALA A 197 -17.88 6.12 0.01
N LYS A 198 -18.06 5.49 -1.15
CA LYS A 198 -18.90 4.30 -1.26
C LYS A 198 -18.29 3.15 -0.46
N PRO A 199 -19.09 2.17 0.02
CA PRO A 199 -18.57 0.90 0.50
C PRO A 199 -17.61 0.28 -0.52
N LEU A 200 -16.48 -0.30 -0.04
CA LEU A 200 -15.39 -0.69 -0.95
C LEU A 200 -15.84 -1.67 -2.02
N VAL A 201 -16.61 -2.71 -1.66
CA VAL A 201 -17.11 -3.70 -2.62
C VAL A 201 -18.05 -3.05 -3.66
N GLU A 202 -18.90 -2.11 -3.25
CA GLU A 202 -19.77 -1.36 -4.16
C GLU A 202 -18.93 -0.48 -5.11
N ALA A 203 -17.92 0.20 -4.57
CA ALA A 203 -17.00 0.99 -5.38
C ALA A 203 -16.28 0.13 -6.41
N LEU A 204 -15.71 -1.01 -6.02
CA LEU A 204 -15.00 -1.93 -6.90
C LEU A 204 -15.91 -2.51 -7.99
N LYS A 205 -17.15 -2.86 -7.67
CA LYS A 205 -18.15 -3.33 -8.66
C LYS A 205 -18.51 -2.27 -9.69
N SER A 206 -18.35 -0.99 -9.38
CA SER A 206 -18.65 0.13 -10.30
C SER A 206 -17.48 0.50 -11.22
N LEU A 207 -16.29 -0.07 -11.01
CA LEU A 207 -15.13 0.13 -11.86
C LEU A 207 -15.17 -0.75 -13.12
N ASP A 208 -14.27 -0.49 -14.06
CA ASP A 208 -13.99 -1.41 -15.15
C ASP A 208 -13.55 -2.77 -14.60
N GLN A 209 -14.34 -3.81 -14.84
CA GLN A 209 -14.10 -5.15 -14.30
C GLN A 209 -12.87 -5.82 -14.93
N ASN A 210 -12.44 -5.44 -16.13
CA ASN A 210 -11.19 -5.93 -16.69
C ASN A 210 -10.00 -5.39 -15.90
N MET A 211 -10.02 -4.10 -15.57
CA MET A 211 -8.99 -3.49 -14.71
C MET A 211 -8.96 -4.15 -13.32
N VAL A 212 -10.11 -4.48 -12.73
CA VAL A 212 -10.16 -5.19 -11.45
C VAL A 212 -9.55 -6.58 -11.58
N LYS A 213 -9.90 -7.35 -12.64
CA LYS A 213 -9.34 -8.67 -12.91
C LYS A 213 -7.82 -8.64 -13.10
N GLU A 214 -7.32 -7.66 -13.87
CA GLU A 214 -5.89 -7.47 -14.09
C GLU A 214 -5.13 -7.16 -12.78
N ALA A 215 -5.74 -6.43 -11.85
CA ALA A 215 -5.14 -6.15 -10.55
C ALA A 215 -4.92 -7.42 -9.69
N LEU A 216 -5.71 -8.48 -9.91
CA LEU A 216 -5.66 -9.72 -9.13
C LEU A 216 -4.66 -10.72 -9.72
N ILE A 217 -3.39 -10.35 -9.82
CA ILE A 217 -2.30 -11.24 -10.25
C ILE A 217 -2.01 -12.33 -9.21
N PRO A 218 -1.39 -13.46 -9.58
CA PRO A 218 -1.13 -14.58 -8.66
C PRO A 218 -0.45 -14.16 -7.36
N ARG A 219 0.62 -13.38 -7.42
CA ARG A 219 1.34 -12.90 -6.23
C ARG A 219 0.51 -12.03 -5.29
N PHE A 220 -0.41 -11.24 -5.86
CA PHE A 220 -1.37 -10.48 -5.07
C PHE A 220 -2.34 -11.42 -4.37
N LEU A 221 -2.88 -12.41 -5.09
CA LEU A 221 -3.83 -13.39 -4.54
C LEU A 221 -3.19 -14.21 -3.42
N ASP A 222 -1.94 -14.64 -3.57
CA ASP A 222 -1.20 -15.34 -2.52
C ASP A 222 -1.14 -14.51 -1.23
N CYS A 223 -0.79 -13.23 -1.34
CA CYS A 223 -0.75 -12.30 -0.21
C CYS A 223 -2.14 -12.08 0.39
N PHE A 224 -3.14 -11.85 -0.45
CA PHE A 224 -4.51 -11.59 -0.04
C PHE A 224 -5.08 -12.77 0.75
N TYR A 225 -5.03 -13.98 0.19
CA TYR A 225 -5.58 -15.17 0.84
C TYR A 225 -4.81 -15.60 2.09
N ALA A 226 -3.51 -15.37 2.13
CA ALA A 226 -2.70 -15.65 3.33
C ALA A 226 -3.04 -14.78 4.54
N GLY A 227 -3.72 -13.67 4.32
CA GLY A 227 -3.94 -12.69 5.40
C GLY A 227 -5.33 -12.09 5.51
N CYS A 228 -6.22 -12.32 4.56
CA CYS A 228 -7.57 -11.75 4.52
C CYS A 228 -8.39 -12.20 5.74
N LYS A 229 -9.01 -11.22 6.40
CA LYS A 229 -9.87 -11.39 7.59
C LYS A 229 -11.29 -10.88 7.37
N ASP A 230 -11.60 -10.42 6.16
CA ASP A 230 -12.89 -9.85 5.78
C ASP A 230 -13.58 -10.78 4.79
N ASP A 231 -14.67 -11.42 5.24
CA ASP A 231 -15.40 -12.41 4.46
C ASP A 231 -16.12 -11.79 3.26
N GLU A 232 -16.57 -10.54 3.34
CA GLU A 232 -17.24 -9.85 2.23
C GLU A 232 -16.23 -9.56 1.11
N LEU A 233 -15.06 -9.02 1.46
CA LEU A 233 -13.98 -8.79 0.49
C LEU A 233 -13.46 -10.09 -0.10
N LYS A 234 -13.35 -11.15 0.73
CA LYS A 234 -12.95 -12.47 0.25
C LYS A 234 -13.95 -13.01 -0.78
N ALA A 235 -15.25 -13.01 -0.47
CA ALA A 235 -16.29 -13.47 -1.39
C ALA A 235 -16.31 -12.65 -2.69
N TYR A 236 -16.07 -11.34 -2.61
CA TYR A 236 -15.95 -10.49 -3.80
C TYR A 236 -14.75 -10.89 -4.67
N VAL A 237 -13.56 -11.03 -4.09
CA VAL A 237 -12.36 -11.46 -4.83
C VAL A 237 -12.57 -12.84 -5.45
N ASP A 238 -13.11 -13.80 -4.70
CA ASP A 238 -13.45 -15.15 -5.20
C ASP A 238 -14.36 -15.07 -6.45
N SER A 239 -15.37 -14.19 -6.42
CA SER A 239 -16.30 -14.00 -7.56
C SER A 239 -15.60 -13.40 -8.79
N VAL A 240 -14.65 -12.49 -8.60
CA VAL A 240 -13.88 -11.89 -9.71
C VAL A 240 -12.92 -12.93 -10.30
N VAL A 241 -12.23 -13.69 -9.46
CA VAL A 241 -11.32 -14.77 -9.90
C VAL A 241 -12.07 -15.85 -10.69
N ALA A 242 -13.25 -16.27 -10.23
CA ALA A 242 -14.07 -17.26 -10.93
C ALA A 242 -14.60 -16.76 -12.30
N SER A 243 -14.55 -15.45 -12.56
CA SER A 243 -14.99 -14.83 -13.82
C SER A 243 -13.84 -14.52 -14.80
N LYS A 244 -12.58 -14.85 -14.44
CA LYS A 244 -11.45 -14.82 -15.35
C LYS A 244 -11.53 -15.98 -16.34
#